data_5c749398ece94d040638d19c7dc83f74
#
_entry.id   5c749398ece94d040638d19c7dc83f74
#
_cell.length_a   1.000
_cell.length_b   1.000
_cell.length_c   1.000
_cell.angle_alpha   90.00
_cell.angle_beta   90.00
_cell.angle_gamma   90.00
#
_symmetry.space_group_name_H-M   'P 1'
#
loop_
_entity.id
_entity.type
_entity.pdbx_description
1 polymer ?
#
loop_
_entity_poly.entity_id
_entity_poly.type
_entity_poly.pdbx_seq_one_letter_code
_entity_poly.pdbx_strand_id
1 'polypeptide(L)'
;MTQRPSATRRIVLASQAVGLPTLGTFRVEEAVLPLLSEGQVLTRTLYCSADPGTRSRLSAGASYAPPLRIGDPIDGFAIGEVIESANTRFAVGDIVTTGGGWAEHAVFPGRGYIQAIPHRRLPLSYWIGVLGVPGMTAWFGLKRVAALKSGDRVLVTSAAGPVGATAAQIARSLGASRVVGTASGADKASWLRDEAKLDAIIDY
;
A
#
# COMPACT_ATOMS: atom_id res chain seq x y z
N MET A 1 2.00 -6.55 -30.19
CA MET A 1 1.45 -5.39 -29.48
C MET A 1 0.12 -5.80 -28.89
N THR A 2 -0.04 -5.77 -27.60
CA THR A 2 -1.32 -6.09 -26.93
C THR A 2 -2.30 -4.97 -27.25
N GLN A 3 -3.50 -5.32 -27.74
CA GLN A 3 -4.52 -4.32 -28.07
C GLN A 3 -4.89 -3.51 -26.82
N ARG A 4 -5.04 -2.19 -26.96
CA ARG A 4 -5.49 -1.31 -25.87
C ARG A 4 -6.86 -1.77 -25.35
N PRO A 5 -7.03 -1.99 -24.05
CA PRO A 5 -8.34 -2.29 -23.50
C PRO A 5 -9.28 -1.07 -23.61
N SER A 6 -10.54 -1.32 -23.95
CA SER A 6 -11.60 -0.28 -24.00
C SER A 6 -12.28 -0.11 -22.64
N ALA A 7 -12.20 -1.11 -21.76
CA ALA A 7 -12.81 -1.13 -20.46
C ALA A 7 -11.88 -1.76 -19.41
N THR A 8 -12.19 -1.56 -18.14
CA THR A 8 -11.48 -2.14 -17.01
C THR A 8 -12.47 -2.68 -15.99
N ARG A 9 -12.13 -3.79 -15.34
CA ARG A 9 -12.80 -4.21 -14.12
C ARG A 9 -12.17 -3.49 -12.93
N ARG A 10 -13.02 -2.99 -12.04
CA ARG A 10 -12.61 -2.34 -10.80
C ARG A 10 -13.51 -2.78 -9.64
N ILE A 11 -13.00 -2.67 -8.43
CA ILE A 11 -13.78 -2.90 -7.22
C ILE A 11 -14.33 -1.55 -6.76
N VAL A 12 -15.64 -1.50 -6.50
CA VAL A 12 -16.32 -0.32 -5.96
C VAL A 12 -16.97 -0.64 -4.63
N LEU A 13 -17.23 0.39 -3.83
CA LEU A 13 -17.99 0.27 -2.59
C LEU A 13 -19.47 -0.04 -2.93
N ALA A 14 -19.97 -1.22 -2.55
CA ALA A 14 -21.36 -1.62 -2.75
C ALA A 14 -22.25 -1.24 -1.57
N SER A 15 -21.70 -1.28 -0.34
CA SER A 15 -22.37 -0.87 0.89
C SER A 15 -21.35 -0.38 1.91
N GLN A 16 -21.75 0.54 2.78
CA GLN A 16 -20.88 0.96 3.88
C GLN A 16 -20.70 -0.17 4.89
N ALA A 17 -19.47 -0.33 5.34
CA ALA A 17 -19.13 -1.38 6.31
C ALA A 17 -19.59 -0.98 7.72
N VAL A 18 -20.35 -1.88 8.36
CA VAL A 18 -20.66 -1.85 9.79
C VAL A 18 -19.81 -2.95 10.45
N GLY A 19 -18.90 -2.58 11.32
CA GLY A 19 -17.92 -3.55 11.84
C GLY A 19 -16.87 -3.95 10.80
N LEU A 20 -16.53 -5.23 10.69
CA LEU A 20 -15.60 -5.72 9.68
C LEU A 20 -16.23 -5.73 8.29
N PRO A 21 -15.51 -5.33 7.23
CA PRO A 21 -15.98 -5.46 5.86
C PRO A 21 -16.26 -6.93 5.50
N THR A 22 -17.28 -7.15 4.73
CA THR A 22 -17.64 -8.47 4.16
C THR A 22 -17.54 -8.43 2.64
N LEU A 23 -17.69 -9.56 1.98
CA LEU A 23 -17.75 -9.58 0.51
C LEU A 23 -18.87 -8.69 -0.04
N GLY A 24 -19.99 -8.56 0.67
CA GLY A 24 -21.11 -7.67 0.32
C GLY A 24 -20.77 -6.16 0.41
N THR A 25 -19.66 -5.79 1.06
CA THR A 25 -19.17 -4.41 1.08
C THR A 25 -18.65 -3.97 -0.29
N PHE A 26 -18.29 -4.90 -1.15
CA PHE A 26 -17.60 -4.68 -2.42
C PHE A 26 -18.40 -5.21 -3.60
N ARG A 27 -18.25 -4.60 -4.75
CA ARG A 27 -18.79 -5.08 -6.03
C ARG A 27 -17.77 -4.90 -7.13
N VAL A 28 -17.65 -5.89 -8.00
CA VAL A 28 -16.91 -5.75 -9.25
C VAL A 28 -17.78 -4.95 -10.23
N GLU A 29 -17.19 -3.98 -10.87
CA GLU A 29 -17.82 -3.12 -11.86
C GLU A 29 -16.92 -3.02 -13.10
N GLU A 30 -17.55 -3.04 -14.28
CA GLU A 30 -16.86 -2.70 -15.53
C GLU A 30 -17.01 -1.20 -15.79
N ALA A 31 -15.90 -0.53 -16.12
CA ALA A 31 -15.88 0.90 -16.43
C ALA A 31 -15.15 1.14 -17.73
N VAL A 32 -15.68 2.03 -18.56
CA VAL A 32 -15.03 2.43 -19.82
C VAL A 32 -13.73 3.16 -19.53
N LEU A 33 -12.67 2.81 -20.26
CA LEU A 33 -11.38 3.51 -20.20
C LEU A 33 -11.39 4.68 -21.19
N PRO A 34 -11.28 5.93 -20.72
CA PRO A 34 -11.26 7.08 -21.59
C PRO A 34 -9.99 7.07 -22.46
N LEU A 35 -10.04 7.75 -23.61
CA LEU A 35 -8.83 8.06 -24.38
C LEU A 35 -7.92 8.97 -23.55
N LEU A 36 -6.61 8.81 -23.69
CA LEU A 36 -5.66 9.65 -22.97
C LEU A 36 -5.71 11.10 -23.49
N SER A 37 -5.75 12.02 -22.55
CA SER A 37 -5.41 13.43 -22.80
C SER A 37 -3.91 13.64 -22.66
N GLU A 38 -3.42 14.79 -23.10
CA GLU A 38 -2.02 15.19 -22.93
C GLU A 38 -1.57 15.09 -21.46
N GLY A 39 -0.41 14.53 -21.25
CA GLY A 39 0.18 14.32 -19.94
C GLY A 39 -0.33 13.08 -19.17
N GLN A 40 -1.30 12.35 -19.70
CA GLN A 40 -1.83 11.16 -19.05
C GLN A 40 -1.09 9.88 -19.46
N VAL A 41 -1.23 8.86 -18.62
CA VAL A 41 -0.77 7.49 -18.87
C VAL A 41 -1.86 6.49 -18.52
N LEU A 42 -1.94 5.38 -19.25
CA LEU A 42 -2.75 4.22 -18.93
C LEU A 42 -1.83 3.13 -18.36
N THR A 43 -2.17 2.60 -17.20
CA THR A 43 -1.42 1.51 -16.59
C THR A 43 -2.24 0.23 -16.49
N ARG A 44 -1.56 -0.91 -16.61
CA ARG A 44 -2.07 -2.23 -16.22
C ARG A 44 -1.55 -2.55 -14.83
N THR A 45 -2.45 -2.82 -13.88
CA THR A 45 -2.10 -3.13 -12.49
C THR A 45 -1.43 -4.49 -12.38
N LEU A 46 -0.30 -4.53 -11.71
CA LEU A 46 0.45 -5.74 -11.37
C LEU A 46 0.26 -6.14 -9.91
N TYR A 47 0.20 -5.15 -9.02
CA TYR A 47 -0.03 -5.32 -7.59
C TYR A 47 -0.91 -4.17 -7.08
N CYS A 48 -1.77 -4.46 -6.12
CA CYS A 48 -2.48 -3.45 -5.34
C CYS A 48 -2.32 -3.72 -3.84
N SER A 49 -2.34 -2.66 -3.05
CA SER A 49 -2.26 -2.75 -1.59
C SER A 49 -3.64 -2.92 -0.97
N ALA A 50 -3.69 -3.56 0.20
CA ALA A 50 -4.84 -3.58 1.09
C ALA A 50 -4.45 -2.80 2.35
N ASP A 51 -4.79 -1.49 2.38
CA ASP A 51 -4.32 -0.59 3.41
C ASP A 51 -5.32 -0.45 4.56
N PRO A 52 -4.86 -0.37 5.82
CA PRO A 52 -5.73 -0.01 6.95
C PRO A 52 -6.44 1.33 6.76
N GLY A 53 -5.80 2.26 6.04
CA GLY A 53 -6.38 3.55 5.69
C GLY A 53 -7.66 3.44 4.87
N THR A 54 -7.72 2.53 3.91
CA THR A 54 -8.92 2.24 3.13
C THR A 54 -10.05 1.79 4.05
N ARG A 55 -9.76 0.96 5.08
CA ARG A 55 -10.78 0.48 6.03
C ARG A 55 -11.56 1.61 6.68
N SER A 56 -10.89 2.69 7.07
CA SER A 56 -11.54 3.83 7.72
C SER A 56 -12.49 4.59 6.79
N ARG A 57 -12.32 4.48 5.49
CA ARG A 57 -13.14 5.13 4.46
C ARG A 57 -14.31 4.29 3.97
N LEU A 58 -14.36 3.00 4.35
CA LEU A 58 -15.47 2.09 3.99
C LEU A 58 -16.73 2.30 4.86
N SER A 59 -16.66 3.12 5.90
CA SER A 59 -17.78 3.42 6.81
C SER A 59 -18.09 4.91 6.81
N ALA A 60 -19.32 5.27 7.22
CA ALA A 60 -19.79 6.66 7.29
C ALA A 60 -19.16 7.49 8.42
N GLY A 61 -18.39 6.86 9.33
CA GLY A 61 -17.79 7.53 10.48
C GLY A 61 -16.76 8.57 10.12
N ALA A 62 -16.51 9.51 11.02
CA ALA A 62 -15.46 10.50 10.87
C ALA A 62 -14.08 9.81 10.83
N SER A 63 -13.24 10.23 9.88
CA SER A 63 -11.89 9.73 9.67
C SER A 63 -10.98 10.88 9.22
N TYR A 64 -9.67 10.64 9.17
CA TYR A 64 -8.69 11.60 8.64
C TYR A 64 -8.86 11.89 7.14
N ALA A 65 -9.62 11.05 6.42
CA ALA A 65 -9.96 11.26 5.02
C ALA A 65 -11.47 11.09 4.81
N PRO A 66 -12.07 11.76 3.80
CA PRO A 66 -13.48 11.61 3.50
C PRO A 66 -13.88 10.16 3.26
N PRO A 67 -15.05 9.70 3.73
CA PRO A 67 -15.56 8.38 3.43
C PRO A 67 -15.82 8.21 1.94
N LEU A 68 -15.69 6.98 1.44
CA LEU A 68 -16.10 6.61 0.10
C LEU A 68 -17.65 6.61 0.03
N ARG A 69 -18.17 7.03 -1.11
CA ARG A 69 -19.60 6.92 -1.43
C ARG A 69 -19.87 5.55 -2.05
N ILE A 70 -21.10 5.08 -1.94
CA ILE A 70 -21.52 3.88 -2.67
C ILE A 70 -21.32 4.12 -4.16
N GLY A 71 -20.65 3.19 -4.84
CA GLY A 71 -20.24 3.29 -6.24
C GLY A 71 -18.85 3.89 -6.47
N ASP A 72 -18.22 4.53 -5.47
CA ASP A 72 -16.85 5.00 -5.60
C ASP A 72 -15.87 3.80 -5.72
N PRO A 73 -14.85 3.89 -6.59
CA PRO A 73 -13.82 2.87 -6.67
C PRO A 73 -13.03 2.81 -5.35
N ILE A 74 -12.65 1.58 -4.96
CA ILE A 74 -11.79 1.39 -3.80
C ILE A 74 -10.40 1.91 -4.15
N ASP A 75 -9.93 2.86 -3.37
CA ASP A 75 -8.58 3.41 -3.51
C ASP A 75 -7.51 2.57 -2.80
N GLY A 76 -6.27 2.82 -3.12
CA GLY A 76 -5.10 2.14 -2.57
C GLY A 76 -3.88 2.42 -3.41
N PHE A 77 -2.71 1.99 -2.93
CA PHE A 77 -1.50 2.04 -3.73
C PHE A 77 -1.47 0.86 -4.70
N ALA A 78 -0.90 1.09 -5.87
CA ALA A 78 -0.73 0.05 -6.88
C ALA A 78 0.64 0.13 -7.53
N ILE A 79 1.07 -0.98 -8.08
CA ILE A 79 2.18 -1.04 -9.03
C ILE A 79 1.56 -1.41 -10.37
N GLY A 80 1.85 -0.63 -11.38
CA GLY A 80 1.36 -0.84 -12.74
C GLY A 80 2.47 -0.75 -13.77
N GLU A 81 2.23 -1.38 -14.90
CA GLU A 81 3.01 -1.20 -16.13
C GLU A 81 2.31 -0.18 -17.00
N VAL A 82 3.02 0.80 -17.48
CA VAL A 82 2.52 1.77 -18.46
C VAL A 82 2.30 1.06 -19.78
N ILE A 83 1.06 0.98 -20.24
CA ILE A 83 0.69 0.33 -21.50
C ILE A 83 0.33 1.31 -22.62
N GLU A 84 0.04 2.57 -22.26
CA GLU A 84 -0.16 3.69 -23.17
C GLU A 84 0.28 4.98 -22.48
N SER A 85 0.90 5.90 -23.22
CA SER A 85 1.41 7.15 -22.66
C SER A 85 1.22 8.32 -23.62
N ALA A 86 0.64 9.39 -23.10
CA ALA A 86 0.66 10.74 -23.66
C ALA A 86 1.50 11.68 -22.76
N ASN A 87 2.49 11.15 -22.04
CA ASN A 87 3.32 11.84 -21.05
C ASN A 87 4.81 11.68 -21.39
N THR A 88 5.57 12.76 -21.32
CA THR A 88 7.02 12.75 -21.64
C THR A 88 7.89 12.13 -20.54
N ARG A 89 7.37 11.96 -19.33
CA ARG A 89 8.11 11.40 -18.18
C ARG A 89 8.00 9.89 -18.03
N PHE A 90 6.98 9.27 -18.64
CA PHE A 90 6.69 7.86 -18.50
C PHE A 90 6.51 7.24 -19.87
N ALA A 91 7.36 6.28 -20.21
CA ALA A 91 7.30 5.54 -21.45
C ALA A 91 6.45 4.25 -21.32
N VAL A 92 5.94 3.75 -22.43
CA VAL A 92 5.31 2.42 -22.47
C VAL A 92 6.34 1.37 -22.04
N GLY A 93 5.94 0.48 -21.12
CA GLY A 93 6.80 -0.53 -20.49
C GLY A 93 7.43 -0.08 -19.18
N ASP A 94 7.34 1.19 -18.80
CA ASP A 94 7.77 1.63 -17.47
C ASP A 94 6.92 0.97 -16.38
N ILE A 95 7.57 0.59 -15.29
CA ILE A 95 6.87 0.17 -14.08
C ILE A 95 6.78 1.35 -13.14
N VAL A 96 5.57 1.62 -12.66
CA VAL A 96 5.28 2.79 -11.82
C VAL A 96 4.54 2.40 -10.56
N THR A 97 4.77 3.14 -9.47
CA THR A 97 3.87 3.16 -8.32
C THR A 97 2.80 4.21 -8.53
N THR A 98 1.56 3.92 -8.18
CA THR A 98 0.41 4.79 -8.40
C THR A 98 -0.58 4.72 -7.24
N GLY A 99 -1.55 5.64 -7.22
CA GLY A 99 -2.75 5.57 -6.38
C GLY A 99 -3.94 4.90 -7.05
N GLY A 100 -3.71 3.92 -7.95
CA GLY A 100 -4.74 3.34 -8.82
C GLY A 100 -5.79 2.46 -8.15
N GLY A 101 -5.61 2.13 -6.90
CA GLY A 101 -6.59 1.33 -6.17
C GLY A 101 -6.77 -0.07 -6.74
N TRP A 102 -7.99 -0.59 -6.57
CA TRP A 102 -8.32 -1.97 -6.94
C TRP A 102 -9.00 -2.02 -8.32
N ALA A 103 -8.21 -1.78 -9.36
CA ALA A 103 -8.63 -1.83 -10.76
C ALA A 103 -7.58 -2.57 -11.61
N GLU A 104 -8.01 -3.26 -12.66
CA GLU A 104 -7.07 -3.93 -13.58
C GLU A 104 -6.27 -2.92 -14.41
N HIS A 105 -6.91 -1.81 -14.78
CA HIS A 105 -6.31 -0.72 -15.53
C HIS A 105 -6.77 0.62 -14.96
N ALA A 106 -5.89 1.62 -15.00
CA ALA A 106 -6.22 2.96 -14.54
C ALA A 106 -5.52 4.03 -15.38
N VAL A 107 -6.21 5.15 -15.59
CA VAL A 107 -5.65 6.34 -16.24
C VAL A 107 -5.20 7.32 -15.16
N PHE A 108 -3.97 7.81 -15.29
CA PHE A 108 -3.38 8.78 -14.37
C PHE A 108 -2.98 10.06 -15.09
N PRO A 109 -3.09 11.22 -14.40
CA PRO A 109 -2.74 12.50 -14.98
C PRO A 109 -1.23 12.75 -15.13
N GLY A 110 -0.37 11.74 -14.89
CA GLY A 110 1.09 11.87 -14.94
C GLY A 110 1.69 12.81 -13.89
N ARG A 111 0.88 13.26 -12.94
CA ARG A 111 1.25 14.11 -11.78
C ARG A 111 0.60 13.56 -10.52
N GLY A 112 0.99 14.07 -9.35
CA GLY A 112 0.54 13.55 -8.06
C GLY A 112 1.26 12.25 -7.69
N TYR A 113 0.54 11.27 -7.17
CA TYR A 113 1.16 10.02 -6.73
C TYR A 113 1.34 9.04 -7.91
N ILE A 114 2.32 9.33 -8.75
CA ILE A 114 2.86 8.42 -9.77
C ILE A 114 4.37 8.58 -9.83
N GLN A 115 5.11 7.49 -9.69
CA GLN A 115 6.57 7.49 -9.71
C GLN A 115 7.09 6.26 -10.45
N ALA A 116 8.09 6.45 -11.31
CA ALA A 116 8.77 5.33 -11.96
C ALA A 116 9.59 4.53 -10.94
N ILE A 117 9.55 3.20 -11.04
CA ILE A 117 10.40 2.31 -10.28
C ILE A 117 11.75 2.25 -11.01
N PRO A 118 12.86 2.75 -10.38
CA PRO A 118 14.12 3.00 -11.10
C PRO A 118 14.84 1.71 -11.51
N HIS A 119 14.55 0.58 -10.87
CA HIS A 119 15.17 -0.72 -11.20
C HIS A 119 14.31 -1.89 -10.72
N ARG A 120 14.47 -3.05 -11.38
CA ARG A 120 13.73 -4.29 -11.10
C ARG A 120 14.56 -5.33 -10.34
N ARG A 121 15.60 -4.92 -9.60
CA ARG A 121 16.48 -5.83 -8.84
C ARG A 121 15.83 -6.42 -7.61
N LEU A 122 14.79 -5.75 -7.08
CA LEU A 122 14.01 -6.19 -5.94
C LEU A 122 12.60 -6.59 -6.39
N PRO A 123 11.92 -7.48 -5.66
CA PRO A 123 10.53 -7.80 -5.92
C PRO A 123 9.68 -6.54 -5.99
N LEU A 124 8.81 -6.44 -7.00
CA LEU A 124 7.98 -5.25 -7.22
C LEU A 124 7.10 -4.92 -6.00
N SER A 125 6.58 -5.94 -5.31
CA SER A 125 5.76 -5.75 -4.11
C SER A 125 6.44 -4.93 -3.00
N TYR A 126 7.79 -4.87 -2.97
CA TYR A 126 8.51 -4.05 -2.00
C TYR A 126 8.23 -2.56 -2.15
N TRP A 127 7.87 -2.09 -3.36
CA TRP A 127 7.62 -0.68 -3.65
C TRP A 127 6.27 -0.16 -3.13
N ILE A 128 5.34 -1.04 -2.77
CA ILE A 128 4.13 -0.71 -2.00
C ILE A 128 4.22 -1.16 -0.54
N GLY A 129 5.31 -1.83 -0.15
CA GLY A 129 5.64 -2.29 1.21
C GLY A 129 6.78 -1.50 1.83
N VAL A 130 7.91 -2.18 2.07
CA VAL A 130 9.08 -1.64 2.77
C VAL A 130 9.72 -0.44 2.08
N LEU A 131 9.68 -0.34 0.76
CA LEU A 131 10.16 0.80 -0.02
C LEU A 131 9.06 1.82 -0.34
N GLY A 132 7.82 1.57 0.08
CA GLY A 132 6.66 2.42 -0.08
C GLY A 132 6.26 3.15 1.21
N VAL A 133 4.97 3.49 1.30
CA VAL A 133 4.41 4.23 2.45
C VAL A 133 4.64 3.54 3.79
N PRO A 134 4.48 2.20 3.94
CA PRO A 134 4.77 1.53 5.20
C PRO A 134 6.21 1.71 5.68
N GLY A 135 7.17 1.57 4.78
CA GLY A 135 8.59 1.75 5.10
C GLY A 135 8.95 3.19 5.43
N MET A 136 8.43 4.15 4.66
CA MET A 136 8.61 5.59 4.97
C MET A 136 8.02 5.94 6.33
N THR A 137 6.82 5.45 6.64
CA THR A 137 6.17 5.67 7.93
C THR A 137 7.03 5.13 9.08
N ALA A 138 7.54 3.90 8.95
CA ALA A 138 8.44 3.30 9.94
C ALA A 138 9.73 4.10 10.10
N TRP A 139 10.37 4.49 9.00
CA TRP A 139 11.61 5.26 9.01
C TRP A 139 11.43 6.62 9.67
N PHE A 140 10.44 7.41 9.26
CA PHE A 140 10.20 8.73 9.83
C PHE A 140 9.78 8.64 11.30
N GLY A 141 8.95 7.66 11.66
CA GLY A 141 8.57 7.39 13.05
C GLY A 141 9.79 7.16 13.94
N LEU A 142 10.72 6.31 13.53
CA LEU A 142 11.91 5.99 14.31
C LEU A 142 12.94 7.13 14.29
N LYS A 143 13.24 7.70 13.13
CA LYS A 143 14.34 8.66 12.98
C LYS A 143 13.96 10.10 13.36
N ARG A 144 12.74 10.53 13.06
CA ARG A 144 12.33 11.94 13.24
C ARG A 144 11.47 12.13 14.48
N VAL A 145 10.55 11.20 14.76
CA VAL A 145 9.62 11.34 15.89
C VAL A 145 10.24 10.75 17.16
N ALA A 146 10.62 9.47 17.14
CA ALA A 146 11.23 8.81 18.30
C ALA A 146 12.70 9.19 18.51
N ALA A 147 13.36 9.76 17.51
CA ALA A 147 14.78 10.10 17.55
C ALA A 147 15.68 8.95 18.03
N LEU A 148 15.39 7.74 17.57
CA LEU A 148 16.04 6.49 17.98
C LEU A 148 17.57 6.59 17.93
N LYS A 149 18.20 6.15 19.03
CA LYS A 149 19.65 6.07 19.19
C LYS A 149 20.11 4.63 19.32
N SER A 150 21.36 4.38 18.99
CA SER A 150 21.99 3.09 19.28
C SER A 150 21.95 2.79 20.78
N GLY A 151 21.63 1.55 21.13
CA GLY A 151 21.44 1.11 22.52
C GLY A 151 20.01 1.24 23.07
N ASP A 152 19.14 1.97 22.40
CA ASP A 152 17.74 2.12 22.82
C ASP A 152 17.00 0.78 22.85
N ARG A 153 15.95 0.72 23.67
CA ARG A 153 15.00 -0.38 23.75
C ARG A 153 13.70 0.07 23.11
N VAL A 154 13.21 -0.70 22.13
CA VAL A 154 12.06 -0.31 21.29
C VAL A 154 10.89 -1.26 21.53
N LEU A 155 9.72 -0.71 21.79
CA LEU A 155 8.44 -1.41 21.77
C LEU A 155 7.68 -1.01 20.49
N VAL A 156 7.31 -2.01 19.70
CA VAL A 156 6.53 -1.83 18.48
C VAL A 156 5.15 -2.43 18.65
N THR A 157 4.13 -1.60 18.64
CA THR A 157 2.74 -2.09 18.67
C THR A 157 2.30 -2.55 17.28
N SER A 158 1.39 -3.56 17.23
CA SER A 158 0.95 -4.18 15.95
C SER A 158 2.13 -4.61 15.09
N ALA A 159 3.13 -5.22 15.70
CA ALA A 159 4.43 -5.49 15.09
C ALA A 159 4.38 -6.42 13.87
N ALA A 160 3.33 -7.25 13.73
CA ALA A 160 3.14 -8.12 12.57
C ALA A 160 2.50 -7.40 11.35
N GLY A 161 2.09 -6.13 11.49
CA GLY A 161 1.63 -5.32 10.36
C GLY A 161 2.79 -4.77 9.52
N PRO A 162 2.54 -4.27 8.30
CA PRO A 162 3.60 -3.85 7.37
C PRO A 162 4.48 -2.71 7.93
N VAL A 163 3.89 -1.73 8.62
CA VAL A 163 4.66 -0.66 9.28
C VAL A 163 5.43 -1.20 10.47
N GLY A 164 4.77 -1.99 11.34
CA GLY A 164 5.38 -2.52 12.56
C GLY A 164 6.54 -3.46 12.28
N ALA A 165 6.37 -4.40 11.36
CA ALA A 165 7.42 -5.34 10.95
C ALA A 165 8.63 -4.62 10.35
N THR A 166 8.38 -3.59 9.55
CA THR A 166 9.45 -2.76 8.98
C THR A 166 10.14 -1.93 10.07
N ALA A 167 9.36 -1.33 10.99
CA ALA A 167 9.92 -0.55 12.08
C ALA A 167 10.83 -1.39 13.00
N ALA A 168 10.41 -2.63 13.32
CA ALA A 168 11.21 -3.53 14.14
C ALA A 168 12.57 -3.85 13.50
N GLN A 169 12.58 -4.15 12.20
CA GLN A 169 13.82 -4.45 11.47
C GLN A 169 14.70 -3.21 11.31
N ILE A 170 14.12 -2.04 11.00
CA ILE A 170 14.88 -0.78 10.93
C ILE A 170 15.45 -0.42 12.30
N ALA A 171 14.69 -0.55 13.40
CA ALA A 171 15.17 -0.27 14.74
C ALA A 171 16.41 -1.11 15.08
N ARG A 172 16.39 -2.40 14.76
CA ARG A 172 17.55 -3.28 14.93
C ARG A 172 18.74 -2.82 14.09
N SER A 173 18.52 -2.51 12.82
CA SER A 173 19.57 -2.02 11.90
C SER A 173 20.17 -0.68 12.36
N LEU A 174 19.42 0.14 13.10
CA LEU A 174 19.88 1.39 13.69
C LEU A 174 20.56 1.21 15.06
N GLY A 175 20.74 -0.04 15.53
CA GLY A 175 21.48 -0.37 16.75
C GLY A 175 20.62 -0.42 18.01
N ALA A 176 19.31 -0.58 17.91
CA ALA A 176 18.48 -0.85 19.09
C ALA A 176 19.00 -2.09 19.81
N SER A 177 19.18 -2.00 21.15
CA SER A 177 19.70 -3.09 21.99
C SER A 177 18.64 -4.17 22.25
N ARG A 178 17.36 -3.82 22.13
CA ARG A 178 16.23 -4.74 22.28
C ARG A 178 15.03 -4.24 21.50
N VAL A 179 14.36 -5.14 20.77
CA VAL A 179 13.13 -4.86 20.05
C VAL A 179 12.05 -5.84 20.50
N VAL A 180 10.99 -5.30 21.09
CA VAL A 180 9.82 -6.05 21.56
C VAL A 180 8.63 -5.68 20.68
N GLY A 181 7.83 -6.66 20.28
CA GLY A 181 6.63 -6.44 19.49
C GLY A 181 5.36 -6.85 20.19
N THR A 182 4.23 -6.22 19.88
CA THR A 182 2.92 -6.75 20.26
C THR A 182 2.20 -7.29 19.03
N ALA A 183 1.54 -8.43 19.18
CA ALA A 183 0.69 -9.03 18.15
C ALA A 183 -0.35 -9.93 18.80
N SER A 184 -1.48 -10.19 18.13
CA SER A 184 -2.47 -11.16 18.58
C SER A 184 -2.35 -12.46 17.76
N GLY A 185 -2.32 -13.59 18.47
CA GLY A 185 -2.37 -14.94 17.93
C GLY A 185 -1.00 -15.57 17.64
N ALA A 186 -0.96 -16.90 17.80
CA ALA A 186 0.26 -17.69 17.77
C ALA A 186 1.04 -17.58 16.44
N ASP A 187 0.35 -17.56 15.30
CA ASP A 187 0.99 -17.51 13.98
C ASP A 187 1.78 -16.21 13.78
N LYS A 188 1.20 -15.07 14.18
CA LYS A 188 1.89 -13.78 14.12
C LYS A 188 3.06 -13.72 15.09
N ALA A 189 2.88 -14.27 16.30
CA ALA A 189 3.94 -14.33 17.31
C ALA A 189 5.11 -15.20 16.82
N SER A 190 4.82 -16.36 16.20
CA SER A 190 5.84 -17.23 15.61
C SER A 190 6.60 -16.50 14.50
N TRP A 191 5.88 -15.90 13.55
CA TRP A 191 6.50 -15.14 12.46
C TRP A 191 7.40 -13.99 12.95
N LEU A 192 6.94 -13.24 13.96
CA LEU A 192 7.74 -12.16 14.57
C LEU A 192 9.02 -12.66 15.21
N ARG A 193 8.98 -13.83 15.85
CA ARG A 193 10.14 -14.46 16.48
C ARG A 193 11.08 -15.05 15.43
N ASP A 194 10.52 -15.82 14.51
CA ASP A 194 11.30 -16.73 13.66
C ASP A 194 11.78 -16.05 12.38
N GLU A 195 11.01 -15.09 11.82
CA GLU A 195 11.34 -14.37 10.59
C GLU A 195 11.80 -12.94 10.87
N ALA A 196 11.01 -12.17 11.62
CA ALA A 196 11.35 -10.78 11.94
C ALA A 196 12.39 -10.65 13.06
N LYS A 197 12.73 -11.76 13.74
CA LYS A 197 13.79 -11.88 14.76
C LYS A 197 13.64 -10.90 15.93
N LEU A 198 12.44 -10.66 16.42
CA LEU A 198 12.21 -9.83 17.59
C LEU A 198 12.70 -10.56 18.86
N ASP A 199 13.14 -9.78 19.86
CA ASP A 199 13.69 -10.31 21.10
C ASP A 199 12.62 -10.83 22.05
N ALA A 200 11.41 -10.27 21.98
CA ALA A 200 10.24 -10.74 22.71
C ALA A 200 8.95 -10.30 22.03
N ILE A 201 7.89 -11.07 22.24
CA ILE A 201 6.54 -10.78 21.74
C ILE A 201 5.57 -10.78 22.90
N ILE A 202 4.71 -9.77 22.94
CA ILE A 202 3.59 -9.65 23.87
C ILE A 202 2.34 -9.99 23.08
N ASP A 203 1.65 -11.07 23.47
CA ASP A 203 0.34 -11.45 22.92
C ASP A 203 -0.77 -10.73 23.69
N TYR A 204 -1.86 -10.31 23.00
CA TYR A 204 -2.98 -9.59 23.59
C TYR A 204 -4.32 -9.97 22.96
#